data_64531b0489e6c62c92ac4b3936fda8b3
#
_entry.id   64531b0489e6c62c92ac4b3936fda8b3
#
_cell.length_a   1.000
_cell.length_b   1.000
_cell.length_c   1.000
_cell.angle_alpha   90.00
_cell.angle_beta   90.00
_cell.angle_gamma   90.00
#
_symmetry.space_group_name_H-M   'P 1'
#
loop_
_entity.id
_entity.type
_entity.pdbx_description
1 polymer ?
#
loop_
_entity_poly.entity_id
_entity_poly.type
_entity_poly.pdbx_seq_one_letter_code
_entity_poly.pdbx_strand_id
1 'polypeptide(L)'
;MARSNDRAPRHADLNKPIRQLDETDIPALLALHKDPLILVLDGVQDPHNLGACLRTADCAGCAFVVTTRKNSSPVNDTVRKVAVGAAEHMPIVQAHNLRNALVKLKEGGVWIAGTSDHKTSQSLYTAKLTGPLALVMGAEGDGIRHLTAE
;
A
#
# COMPACT_ATOMS: atom_id res chain seq x y z
N MET A 1 9.29 21.41 26.11
CA MET A 1 9.32 20.43 25.01
C MET A 1 8.09 20.64 24.14
N ALA A 2 8.22 21.37 23.04
CA ALA A 2 7.12 21.58 22.12
C ALA A 2 6.85 20.27 21.35
N ARG A 3 5.69 19.68 21.57
CA ARG A 3 5.20 18.62 20.68
C ARG A 3 4.90 19.29 19.36
N SER A 4 5.70 18.97 18.31
CA SER A 4 5.37 19.39 16.96
C SER A 4 4.01 18.81 16.62
N ASN A 5 3.03 19.68 16.43
CA ASN A 5 1.67 19.30 16.09
C ASN A 5 1.62 19.05 14.56
N ASP A 6 2.48 18.11 14.08
CA ASP A 6 2.51 17.65 12.70
C ASP A 6 1.27 16.77 12.42
N ARG A 7 0.10 17.39 12.58
CA ARG A 7 -1.11 16.78 12.02
C ARG A 7 -1.03 16.92 10.50
N ALA A 8 -1.03 15.78 9.81
CA ALA A 8 -1.20 15.77 8.37
C ALA A 8 -2.36 16.71 7.97
N PRO A 9 -2.23 17.44 6.86
CA PRO A 9 -3.26 18.36 6.42
C PRO A 9 -4.58 17.61 6.25
N ARG A 10 -5.65 18.18 6.79
CA ARG A 10 -7.00 17.60 6.76
C ARG A 10 -7.62 17.58 5.35
N HIS A 11 -6.98 18.21 4.40
CA HIS A 11 -7.41 18.31 3.00
C HIS A 11 -6.24 18.02 2.07
N ALA A 12 -6.55 17.48 0.90
CA ALA A 12 -5.56 17.25 -0.13
C ALA A 12 -4.99 18.59 -0.62
N ASP A 13 -3.67 18.72 -0.62
CA ASP A 13 -2.98 19.82 -1.28
C ASP A 13 -2.56 19.40 -2.68
N LEU A 14 -3.39 19.71 -3.66
CA LEU A 14 -3.17 19.32 -5.06
C LEU A 14 -1.96 20.00 -5.69
N ASN A 15 -1.42 21.06 -5.08
CA ASN A 15 -0.23 21.75 -5.55
C ASN A 15 1.07 21.07 -5.08
N LYS A 16 0.98 20.23 -4.04
CA LYS A 16 2.15 19.52 -3.55
C LYS A 16 2.48 18.35 -4.48
N PRO A 17 3.69 18.28 -5.05
CA PRO A 17 4.05 17.17 -5.93
C PRO A 17 4.11 15.86 -5.14
N ILE A 18 3.59 14.79 -5.75
CA ILE A 18 3.74 13.43 -5.23
C ILE A 18 5.06 12.86 -5.76
N ARG A 19 5.90 12.38 -4.84
CA ARG A 19 7.13 11.70 -5.22
C ARG A 19 6.81 10.39 -5.93
N GLN A 20 7.35 10.22 -7.14
CA GLN A 20 7.22 8.96 -7.87
C GLN A 20 8.26 7.97 -7.35
N LEU A 21 7.78 6.85 -6.84
CA LEU A 21 8.58 5.73 -6.34
C LEU A 21 8.25 4.49 -7.17
N ASP A 22 9.22 3.61 -7.29
CA ASP A 22 9.04 2.30 -7.90
C ASP A 22 9.61 1.18 -7.01
N GLU A 23 9.61 -0.05 -7.49
CA GLU A 23 10.09 -1.20 -6.71
C GLU A 23 11.56 -1.12 -6.30
N THR A 24 12.36 -0.31 -6.97
CA THR A 24 13.78 -0.11 -6.62
C THR A 24 13.95 0.71 -5.33
N ASP A 25 12.93 1.45 -4.94
CA ASP A 25 12.93 2.24 -3.70
C ASP A 25 12.55 1.41 -2.46
N ILE A 26 12.04 0.19 -2.62
CA ILE A 26 11.56 -0.64 -1.51
C ILE A 26 12.63 -0.90 -0.45
N PRO A 27 13.88 -1.29 -0.78
CA PRO A 27 14.89 -1.52 0.25
C PRO A 27 15.17 -0.31 1.12
N ALA A 28 15.22 0.88 0.54
CA ALA A 28 15.44 2.13 1.28
C ALA A 28 14.24 2.47 2.19
N LEU A 29 13.02 2.22 1.73
CA LEU A 29 11.82 2.42 2.54
C LEU A 29 11.77 1.45 3.72
N LEU A 30 12.10 0.18 3.52
CA LEU A 30 12.15 -0.81 4.58
C LEU A 30 13.19 -0.48 5.66
N ALA A 31 14.32 0.10 5.27
CA ALA A 31 15.37 0.49 6.21
C ALA A 31 14.95 1.58 7.20
N LEU A 32 13.88 2.32 6.91
CA LEU A 32 13.36 3.38 7.79
C LEU A 32 12.44 2.85 8.91
N HIS A 33 12.06 1.57 8.87
CA HIS A 33 11.08 1.00 9.79
C HIS A 33 11.57 -0.32 10.38
N LYS A 34 11.29 -0.54 11.67
CA LYS A 34 11.63 -1.80 12.35
C LYS A 34 10.66 -2.92 12.01
N ASP A 35 9.37 -2.67 12.19
CA ASP A 35 8.29 -3.62 11.96
C ASP A 35 7.23 -2.99 11.04
N PRO A 36 7.53 -2.78 9.74
CA PRO A 36 6.60 -2.08 8.86
C PRO A 36 5.35 -2.91 8.57
N LEU A 37 4.21 -2.24 8.57
CA LEU A 37 2.98 -2.71 7.93
C LEU A 37 2.89 -2.06 6.56
N ILE A 38 2.72 -2.88 5.52
CA ILE A 38 2.70 -2.44 4.13
C ILE A 38 1.39 -2.92 3.50
N LEU A 39 0.70 -2.02 2.82
CA LEU A 39 -0.46 -2.38 2.02
C LEU A 39 -0.04 -2.53 0.56
N VAL A 40 -0.35 -3.68 -0.02
CA VAL A 40 -0.10 -3.96 -1.44
C VAL A 40 -1.43 -4.13 -2.15
N LEU A 41 -1.66 -3.33 -3.18
CA LEU A 41 -2.90 -3.30 -3.95
C LEU A 41 -2.66 -3.84 -5.35
N ASP A 42 -3.28 -4.96 -5.67
CA ASP A 42 -3.15 -5.64 -6.96
C ASP A 42 -4.34 -5.31 -7.87
N GLY A 43 -4.19 -4.30 -8.71
CA GLY A 43 -5.17 -3.99 -9.75
C GLY A 43 -6.38 -3.16 -9.30
N VAL A 44 -6.27 -2.32 -8.28
CA VAL A 44 -7.34 -1.40 -7.88
C VAL A 44 -7.46 -0.29 -8.91
N GLN A 45 -8.53 -0.32 -9.72
CA GLN A 45 -8.72 0.58 -10.87
C GLN A 45 -9.60 1.79 -10.56
N ASP A 46 -10.50 1.69 -9.60
CA ASP A 46 -11.39 2.80 -9.22
C ASP A 46 -10.63 3.84 -8.39
N PRO A 47 -10.57 5.11 -8.83
CA PRO A 47 -9.90 6.17 -8.09
C PRO A 47 -10.45 6.40 -6.67
N HIS A 48 -11.75 6.23 -6.46
CA HIS A 48 -12.36 6.37 -5.14
C HIS A 48 -11.91 5.24 -4.20
N ASN A 49 -11.82 4.01 -4.71
CA ASN A 49 -11.33 2.87 -3.94
C ASN A 49 -9.85 3.03 -3.59
N LEU A 50 -9.03 3.46 -4.54
CA LEU A 50 -7.62 3.72 -4.27
C LEU A 50 -7.44 4.81 -3.21
N GLY A 51 -8.15 5.93 -3.34
CA GLY A 51 -8.11 7.00 -2.35
C GLY A 51 -8.55 6.55 -0.96
N ALA A 52 -9.61 5.76 -0.86
CA ALA A 52 -10.08 5.20 0.40
C ALA A 52 -9.07 4.23 1.02
N CYS A 53 -8.42 3.40 0.21
CA CYS A 53 -7.34 2.51 0.67
C CYS A 53 -6.15 3.29 1.22
N LEU A 54 -5.72 4.36 0.55
CA LEU A 54 -4.63 5.21 1.01
C LEU A 54 -4.96 5.87 2.35
N ARG A 55 -6.16 6.40 2.49
CA ARG A 55 -6.62 7.00 3.75
C ARG A 55 -6.65 5.99 4.89
N THR A 56 -7.17 4.80 4.65
CA THR A 56 -7.22 3.73 5.65
C THR A 56 -5.81 3.26 6.01
N ALA A 57 -4.93 3.09 5.04
CA ALA A 57 -3.56 2.69 5.26
C ALA A 57 -2.80 3.70 6.12
N ASP A 58 -2.99 4.99 5.88
CA ASP A 58 -2.40 6.06 6.69
C ASP A 58 -2.91 6.01 8.13
N CYS A 59 -4.22 5.85 8.32
CA CYS A 59 -4.83 5.71 9.65
C CYS A 59 -4.36 4.45 10.38
N ALA A 60 -4.11 3.36 9.68
CA ALA A 60 -3.62 2.11 10.25
C ALA A 60 -2.12 2.11 10.58
N GLY A 61 -1.41 3.17 10.22
CA GLY A 61 0.02 3.28 10.46
C GLY A 61 0.89 2.50 9.48
N CYS A 62 0.39 2.25 8.26
CA CYS A 62 1.20 1.64 7.21
C CYS A 62 2.43 2.48 6.90
N ALA A 63 3.57 1.82 6.70
CA ALA A 63 4.82 2.48 6.36
C ALA A 63 4.79 3.05 4.94
N PHE A 64 4.23 2.31 4.00
CA PHE A 64 4.00 2.71 2.63
C PHE A 64 2.97 1.80 1.96
N VAL A 65 2.53 2.21 0.78
CA VAL A 65 1.60 1.46 -0.06
C VAL A 65 2.29 1.09 -1.37
N VAL A 66 2.07 -0.12 -1.84
CA VAL A 66 2.52 -0.59 -3.16
C VAL A 66 1.30 -0.77 -4.05
N THR A 67 1.32 -0.15 -5.20
CA THR A 67 0.32 -0.33 -6.27
C THR A 67 1.02 -0.63 -7.58
N THR A 68 0.27 -0.95 -8.61
CA THR A 68 0.83 -1.25 -9.93
C THR A 68 0.68 -0.06 -10.87
N ARG A 69 1.63 0.14 -11.78
CA ARG A 69 1.51 1.18 -12.83
C ARG A 69 0.48 0.83 -13.87
N LYS A 70 0.38 -0.47 -14.21
CA LYS A 70 -0.61 -0.99 -15.15
C LYS A 70 -1.76 -1.62 -14.40
N ASN A 71 -2.96 -1.55 -14.96
CA ASN A 71 -4.18 -2.13 -14.40
C ASN A 71 -4.56 -1.59 -13.02
N SER A 72 -4.12 -0.39 -12.69
CA SER A 72 -4.48 0.34 -11.47
C SER A 72 -4.80 1.78 -11.79
N SER A 73 -5.57 2.42 -10.93
CA SER A 73 -5.79 3.85 -11.01
C SER A 73 -4.47 4.60 -10.81
N PRO A 74 -4.16 5.61 -11.64
CA PRO A 74 -3.10 6.55 -11.31
C PRO A 74 -3.49 7.37 -10.07
N VAL A 75 -2.49 7.93 -9.39
CA VAL A 75 -2.73 8.84 -8.26
C VAL A 75 -3.07 10.23 -8.81
N ASN A 76 -4.30 10.36 -9.29
CA ASN A 76 -4.85 11.59 -9.86
C ASN A 76 -5.50 12.48 -8.79
N ASP A 77 -6.09 13.59 -9.20
CA ASP A 77 -6.74 14.54 -8.29
C ASP A 77 -7.92 13.91 -7.53
N THR A 78 -8.69 13.02 -8.15
CA THR A 78 -9.79 12.31 -7.50
C THR A 78 -9.27 11.43 -6.36
N VAL A 79 -8.22 10.65 -6.60
CA VAL A 79 -7.56 9.83 -5.58
C VAL A 79 -7.06 10.70 -4.43
N ARG A 80 -6.39 11.81 -4.73
CA ARG A 80 -5.85 12.72 -3.73
C ARG A 80 -6.93 13.34 -2.86
N LYS A 81 -8.05 13.75 -3.45
CA LYS A 81 -9.20 14.31 -2.71
C LYS A 81 -9.83 13.28 -1.80
N VAL A 82 -10.08 12.07 -2.28
CA VAL A 82 -10.66 10.98 -1.48
C VAL A 82 -9.72 10.53 -0.37
N ALA A 83 -8.41 10.54 -0.61
CA ALA A 83 -7.39 10.19 0.38
C ALA A 83 -7.22 11.24 1.50
N VAL A 84 -7.75 12.44 1.33
CA VAL A 84 -7.78 13.52 2.35
C VAL A 84 -6.38 13.81 2.92
N GLY A 85 -5.39 14.00 2.03
CA GLY A 85 -4.00 14.30 2.39
C GLY A 85 -3.09 13.08 2.58
N ALA A 86 -3.63 11.85 2.62
CA ALA A 86 -2.81 10.65 2.76
C ALA A 86 -1.86 10.44 1.58
N ALA A 87 -2.28 10.79 0.36
CA ALA A 87 -1.47 10.65 -0.84
C ALA A 87 -0.22 11.55 -0.85
N GLU A 88 -0.26 12.70 -0.19
CA GLU A 88 0.86 13.63 -0.06
C GLU A 88 1.80 13.25 1.10
N HIS A 89 1.31 12.48 2.05
CA HIS A 89 1.98 12.11 3.28
C HIS A 89 2.62 10.73 3.22
N MET A 90 1.90 9.76 2.68
CA MET A 90 2.33 8.36 2.62
C MET A 90 3.14 8.09 1.35
N PRO A 91 4.29 7.41 1.45
CA PRO A 91 5.00 6.93 0.28
C PRO A 91 4.16 5.93 -0.51
N ILE A 92 4.06 6.12 -1.83
CA ILE A 92 3.33 5.24 -2.73
C ILE A 92 4.31 4.71 -3.77
N VAL A 93 4.55 3.41 -3.72
CA VAL A 93 5.38 2.70 -4.69
C VAL A 93 4.47 2.24 -5.83
N GLN A 94 4.74 2.73 -7.03
CA GLN A 94 4.06 2.30 -8.25
C GLN A 94 4.94 1.30 -8.99
N ALA A 95 4.73 0.00 -8.72
CA ALA A 95 5.55 -1.06 -9.26
C ALA A 95 5.30 -1.26 -10.76
N HIS A 96 6.37 -1.40 -11.53
CA HIS A 96 6.29 -1.85 -12.93
C HIS A 96 5.91 -3.33 -13.01
N ASN A 97 6.43 -4.12 -12.07
CA ASN A 97 6.14 -5.52 -11.91
C ASN A 97 5.90 -5.82 -10.43
N LEU A 98 4.65 -6.17 -10.09
CA LEU A 98 4.27 -6.41 -8.70
C LEU A 98 4.99 -7.61 -8.10
N ARG A 99 5.23 -8.67 -8.88
CA ARG A 99 5.98 -9.84 -8.42
C ARG A 99 7.40 -9.46 -7.97
N ASN A 100 8.08 -8.61 -8.73
CA ASN A 100 9.40 -8.11 -8.34
C ASN A 100 9.34 -7.29 -7.05
N ALA A 101 8.31 -6.48 -6.88
CA ALA A 101 8.08 -5.75 -5.63
C ALA A 101 7.91 -6.70 -4.45
N LEU A 102 7.10 -7.76 -4.60
CA LEU A 102 6.90 -8.78 -3.57
C LEU A 102 8.20 -9.54 -3.23
N VAL A 103 9.01 -9.86 -4.23
CA VAL A 103 10.34 -10.48 -4.01
C VAL A 103 11.22 -9.57 -3.18
N LYS A 104 11.28 -8.27 -3.49
CA LYS A 104 12.06 -7.30 -2.71
C LYS A 104 11.58 -7.17 -1.26
N LEU A 105 10.27 -7.23 -1.04
CA LEU A 105 9.72 -7.26 0.31
C LEU A 105 10.16 -8.51 1.07
N LYS A 106 10.07 -9.68 0.46
CA LYS A 106 10.53 -10.95 1.07
C LYS A 106 12.02 -10.93 1.39
N GLU A 107 12.84 -10.46 0.48
CA GLU A 107 14.29 -10.30 0.68
C GLU A 107 14.61 -9.36 1.85
N GLY A 108 13.76 -8.37 2.08
CA GLY A 108 13.84 -7.45 3.21
C GLY A 108 13.29 -7.98 4.53
N GLY A 109 12.88 -9.25 4.59
CA GLY A 109 12.37 -9.88 5.81
C GLY A 109 10.87 -9.65 6.08
N VAL A 110 10.11 -9.19 5.07
CA VAL A 110 8.68 -8.94 5.21
C VAL A 110 7.89 -10.21 4.91
N TRP A 111 6.99 -10.56 5.81
CA TRP A 111 6.02 -11.63 5.60
C TRP A 111 4.89 -11.15 4.71
N ILE A 112 4.48 -11.95 3.72
CA ILE A 112 3.43 -11.57 2.76
C ILE A 112 2.18 -12.41 3.03
N ALA A 113 1.07 -11.73 3.28
CA ALA A 113 -0.24 -12.32 3.43
C ALA A 113 -1.19 -11.80 2.34
N GLY A 114 -1.72 -12.70 1.53
CA GLY A 114 -2.71 -12.38 0.51
C GLY A 114 -4.13 -12.61 1.03
N THR A 115 -5.06 -11.73 0.67
CA THR A 115 -6.48 -11.92 0.95
C THR A 115 -7.12 -12.80 -0.13
N SER A 116 -7.87 -13.80 0.29
CA SER A 116 -8.56 -14.72 -0.62
C SER A 116 -9.77 -15.33 0.08
N ASP A 117 -10.78 -15.68 -0.68
CA ASP A 117 -11.95 -16.46 -0.24
C ASP A 117 -11.81 -17.96 -0.50
N HIS A 118 -10.61 -18.42 -0.86
CA HIS A 118 -10.37 -19.83 -1.16
C HIS A 118 -10.62 -20.72 0.05
N LYS A 119 -11.09 -21.96 -0.18
CA LYS A 119 -11.43 -22.92 0.89
C LYS A 119 -10.27 -23.25 1.83
N THR A 120 -9.03 -23.10 1.37
CA THR A 120 -7.82 -23.32 2.17
C THR A 120 -7.33 -22.07 2.90
N SER A 121 -8.03 -20.94 2.72
CA SER A 121 -7.66 -19.69 3.38
C SER A 121 -7.93 -19.76 4.88
N GLN A 122 -7.04 -19.15 5.65
CA GLN A 122 -7.19 -19.01 7.09
C GLN A 122 -7.98 -17.74 7.42
N SER A 123 -8.80 -17.80 8.48
CA SER A 123 -9.48 -16.59 8.96
C SER A 123 -8.49 -15.54 9.42
N LEU A 124 -8.73 -14.28 9.03
CA LEU A 124 -7.94 -13.13 9.48
C LEU A 124 -7.84 -13.07 11.02
N TYR A 125 -8.91 -13.41 11.71
CA TYR A 125 -8.98 -13.33 13.16
C TYR A 125 -8.16 -14.40 13.88
N THR A 126 -7.79 -15.47 13.20
CA THR A 126 -6.99 -16.58 13.76
C THR A 126 -5.58 -16.63 13.19
N ALA A 127 -5.30 -15.85 12.15
CA ALA A 127 -3.97 -15.78 11.53
C ALA A 127 -2.99 -15.05 12.45
N LYS A 128 -1.77 -15.58 12.56
CA LYS A 128 -0.67 -14.91 13.27
C LYS A 128 0.00 -13.91 12.34
N LEU A 129 -0.46 -12.66 12.39
CA LEU A 129 0.04 -11.57 11.56
C LEU A 129 0.87 -10.62 12.42
N THR A 130 2.09 -11.01 12.74
CA THR A 130 3.02 -10.25 13.59
C THR A 130 4.33 -9.97 12.86
N GLY A 131 5.08 -8.96 13.32
CA GLY A 131 6.33 -8.53 12.72
C GLY A 131 6.15 -7.75 11.42
N PRO A 132 7.21 -7.60 10.62
CA PRO A 132 7.11 -6.96 9.31
C PRO A 132 6.12 -7.70 8.40
N LEU A 133 5.09 -6.99 7.96
CA LEU A 133 3.97 -7.60 7.24
C LEU A 133 3.57 -6.77 6.03
N ALA A 134 3.38 -7.43 4.90
CA ALA A 134 2.70 -6.88 3.73
C ALA A 134 1.37 -7.61 3.52
N LEU A 135 0.28 -6.86 3.53
CA LEU A 135 -1.04 -7.37 3.23
C LEU A 135 -1.37 -7.07 1.76
N VAL A 136 -1.58 -8.12 0.98
CA VAL A 136 -1.92 -8.00 -0.44
C VAL A 136 -3.43 -8.13 -0.62
N MET A 137 -4.02 -7.11 -1.23
CA MET A 137 -5.44 -7.07 -1.57
C MET A 137 -5.62 -6.99 -3.08
N GLY A 138 -6.53 -7.79 -3.61
CA GLY A 138 -6.87 -7.79 -5.03
C GLY A 138 -7.95 -6.78 -5.38
N ALA A 139 -8.24 -6.67 -6.69
CA ALA A 139 -9.32 -5.85 -7.21
C ALA A 139 -10.68 -6.42 -6.83
N GLU A 140 -11.69 -5.53 -6.80
CA GLU A 140 -13.08 -5.93 -6.63
C GLU A 140 -13.52 -6.86 -7.77
N GLY A 141 -14.11 -8.00 -7.40
CA GLY A 141 -14.56 -9.04 -8.34
C GLY A 141 -13.47 -10.03 -8.75
N ASP A 142 -12.30 -9.57 -9.15
CA ASP A 142 -11.22 -10.43 -9.68
C ASP A 142 -10.27 -10.98 -8.60
N GLY A 143 -10.24 -10.33 -7.43
CA GLY A 143 -9.31 -10.70 -6.37
C GLY A 143 -7.85 -10.47 -6.75
N ILE A 144 -6.95 -11.23 -6.13
CA ILE A 144 -5.51 -11.20 -6.44
C ILE A 144 -5.28 -11.93 -7.76
N ARG A 145 -4.54 -11.31 -8.68
CA ARG A 145 -4.22 -11.92 -9.96
C ARG A 145 -3.39 -13.20 -9.79
N HIS A 146 -3.59 -14.17 -10.66
CA HIS A 146 -2.91 -15.47 -10.60
C HIS A 146 -1.38 -15.34 -10.51
N LEU A 147 -0.79 -14.52 -11.38
CA LEU A 147 0.67 -14.30 -11.37
C LEU A 147 1.21 -13.66 -10.07
N THR A 148 0.35 -12.99 -9.31
CA THR A 148 0.71 -12.42 -8.01
C THR A 148 0.61 -13.48 -6.90
N ALA A 149 -0.35 -14.39 -7.02
CA ALA A 149 -0.61 -15.43 -6.02
C ALA A 149 0.43 -16.57 -6.04
N GLU A 150 1.14 -16.78 -7.17
CA GLU A 150 2.23 -17.73 -7.29
C GLU A 150 3.51 -17.25 -6.56
#